data_aae016985d98fb371dfd135c230e6106
#
_entry.id   aae016985d98fb371dfd135c230e6106
#
_cell.length_a   1.000
_cell.length_b   1.000
_cell.length_c   1.000
_cell.angle_alpha   90.00
_cell.angle_beta   90.00
_cell.angle_gamma   90.00
#
_symmetry.space_group_name_H-M   'P 1'
#
loop_
_entity.id
_entity.type
_entity.pdbx_description
1 polymer ?
#
loop_
_entity_poly.entity_id
_entity_poly.type
_entity_poly.pdbx_seq_one_letter_code
_entity_poly.pdbx_strand_id
1 'polypeptide(L)'
;MIEKNNNWPQFRVGCGYDVHKLAADRKLILCGVEIPYESGLLGHSDADVALHALMDALLGAAGLGDIGRLFPGTDMKFKDADSMLLLRQVVGLLQKHGWQINNADVTIMAQRPKLAPYIEQMAANIAREMRIERSAVNVKATTTEKLGFVGRGEGMASEAVVSIIRG
;
A
#
# COMPACT_ATOMS: atom_id res chain seq x y z
N MET A 1 -11.93 11.41 -35.36
CA MET A 1 -12.49 11.65 -33.99
C MET A 1 -13.23 10.39 -33.61
N ILE A 2 -12.77 9.68 -32.57
CA ILE A 2 -13.51 8.53 -32.04
C ILE A 2 -14.57 9.11 -31.13
N GLU A 3 -15.83 9.03 -31.49
CA GLU A 3 -16.97 9.39 -30.65
C GLU A 3 -16.94 8.49 -29.41
N LYS A 4 -16.66 9.06 -28.25
CA LYS A 4 -16.73 8.38 -26.94
C LYS A 4 -18.20 8.31 -26.50
N ASN A 5 -19.04 7.58 -27.20
CA ASN A 5 -20.34 7.17 -26.70
C ASN A 5 -20.21 5.78 -26.02
N ASN A 6 -19.36 5.68 -25.01
CA ASN A 6 -19.28 4.48 -24.20
C ASN A 6 -20.05 4.69 -22.89
N ASN A 7 -21.28 4.22 -22.83
CA ASN A 7 -22.08 4.06 -21.61
C ASN A 7 -21.54 2.92 -20.70
N TRP A 8 -20.30 2.47 -20.93
CA TRP A 8 -19.66 1.46 -20.07
C TRP A 8 -19.01 2.13 -18.87
N PRO A 9 -19.16 1.59 -17.67
CA PRO A 9 -18.42 2.07 -16.51
C PRO A 9 -16.93 1.99 -16.82
N GLN A 10 -16.19 3.06 -16.48
CA GLN A 10 -14.75 3.05 -16.68
C GLN A 10 -14.12 2.16 -15.61
N PHE A 11 -13.35 1.19 -16.04
CA PHE A 11 -12.58 0.28 -15.18
C PHE A 11 -11.09 0.51 -15.43
N ARG A 12 -10.32 0.64 -14.36
CA ARG A 12 -8.85 0.75 -14.42
C ARG A 12 -8.20 -0.14 -13.38
N VAL A 13 -6.99 -0.56 -13.69
CA VAL A 13 -6.11 -1.34 -12.80
C VAL A 13 -4.84 -0.55 -12.56
N GLY A 14 -4.31 -0.60 -11.36
CA GLY A 14 -3.01 -0.08 -10.99
C GLY A 14 -2.20 -1.13 -10.24
N CYS A 15 -0.89 -1.05 -10.43
CA CYS A 15 0.10 -1.84 -9.69
C CYS A 15 1.06 -0.88 -9.00
N GLY A 16 1.43 -1.18 -7.77
CA GLY A 16 2.45 -0.46 -7.02
C GLY A 16 3.42 -1.43 -6.39
N TYR A 17 4.67 -1.01 -6.28
CA TYR A 17 5.75 -1.76 -5.66
C TYR A 17 6.58 -0.83 -4.80
N ASP A 18 6.92 -1.28 -3.59
CA ASP A 18 7.81 -0.54 -2.70
C ASP A 18 8.74 -1.49 -1.95
N VAL A 19 9.86 -0.95 -1.47
CA VAL A 19 10.87 -1.68 -0.72
C VAL A 19 11.49 -0.79 0.35
N HIS A 20 11.61 -1.32 1.57
CA HIS A 20 12.28 -0.64 2.67
C HIS A 20 13.30 -1.54 3.35
N LYS A 21 14.43 -0.94 3.74
CA LYS A 21 15.49 -1.61 4.50
C LYS A 21 15.05 -1.85 5.94
N LEU A 22 15.40 -3.00 6.51
CA LEU A 22 15.27 -3.25 7.95
C LEU A 22 16.38 -2.52 8.73
N ALA A 23 16.01 -1.93 9.85
CA ALA A 23 16.91 -1.22 10.75
C ALA A 23 16.52 -1.51 12.22
N ALA A 24 17.54 -1.55 13.09
CA ALA A 24 17.32 -1.62 14.54
C ALA A 24 16.64 -0.34 15.05
N ASP A 25 16.09 -0.41 16.25
CA ASP A 25 15.47 0.72 16.95
C ASP A 25 14.29 1.38 16.23
N ARG A 26 13.67 0.65 15.30
CA ARG A 26 12.45 1.03 14.61
C ARG A 26 11.34 0.03 14.90
N LYS A 27 10.10 0.52 15.03
CA LYS A 27 8.91 -0.33 15.06
C LYS A 27 8.65 -0.92 13.68
N LEU A 28 8.23 -2.17 13.62
CA LEU A 28 7.73 -2.77 12.40
C LEU A 28 6.23 -2.51 12.29
N ILE A 29 5.84 -1.69 11.32
CA ILE A 29 4.44 -1.36 11.04
C ILE A 29 4.12 -1.81 9.64
N LEU A 30 3.08 -2.64 9.47
CA LEU A 30 2.59 -3.11 8.18
C LEU A 30 1.06 -3.02 8.15
N CYS A 31 0.51 -2.32 7.15
CA CYS A 31 -0.91 -2.02 7.02
C CYS A 31 -1.51 -1.43 8.31
N GLY A 32 -0.74 -0.54 8.97
CA GLY A 32 -1.12 0.08 10.23
C GLY A 32 -1.16 -0.85 11.44
N VAL A 33 -0.56 -2.04 11.35
CA VAL A 33 -0.41 -2.99 12.46
C VAL A 33 1.02 -2.99 12.95
N GLU A 34 1.23 -2.66 14.23
CA GLU A 34 2.53 -2.81 14.89
C GLU A 34 2.80 -4.29 15.17
N ILE A 35 3.89 -4.81 14.62
CA ILE A 35 4.27 -6.22 14.72
C ILE A 35 5.48 -6.33 15.64
N PRO A 36 5.41 -7.12 16.71
CA PRO A 36 6.56 -7.38 17.59
C PRO A 36 7.71 -8.01 16.80
N TYR A 37 8.79 -7.26 16.62
CA TYR A 37 10.00 -7.72 15.95
C TYR A 37 11.20 -6.88 16.37
N GLU A 38 12.40 -7.43 16.31
CA GLU A 38 13.65 -6.78 16.73
C GLU A 38 14.09 -5.60 15.86
N SER A 39 13.51 -5.46 14.67
CA SER A 39 13.83 -4.42 13.70
C SER A 39 12.53 -3.92 13.04
N GLY A 40 12.53 -2.68 12.60
CA GLY A 40 11.45 -2.10 11.78
C GLY A 40 11.98 -1.56 10.47
N LEU A 41 11.10 -1.04 9.65
CA LEU A 41 11.47 -0.52 8.34
C LEU A 41 11.98 0.91 8.45
N LEU A 42 12.98 1.24 7.64
CA LEU A 42 13.61 2.55 7.55
C LEU A 42 12.98 3.36 6.42
N GLY A 43 12.45 4.52 6.76
CA GLY A 43 11.86 5.45 5.80
C GLY A 43 11.62 6.82 6.43
N HIS A 44 11.08 7.76 5.65
CA HIS A 44 10.80 9.11 6.10
C HIS A 44 9.52 9.21 6.95
N SER A 45 8.54 8.31 6.68
CA SER A 45 7.30 8.09 7.46
C SER A 45 7.50 6.96 8.47
N ASP A 46 6.42 6.30 8.88
CA ASP A 46 6.44 5.02 9.60
C ASP A 46 7.00 3.86 8.76
N ALA A 47 7.31 4.12 7.46
CA ALA A 47 7.88 3.18 6.50
C ALA A 47 7.02 1.93 6.25
N ASP A 48 5.69 2.06 6.32
CA ASP A 48 4.76 0.98 5.99
C ASP A 48 4.82 0.64 4.49
N VAL A 49 5.71 -0.27 4.14
CA VAL A 49 5.99 -0.64 2.74
C VAL A 49 4.76 -1.18 2.02
N ALA A 50 3.82 -1.79 2.75
CA ALA A 50 2.61 -2.34 2.16
C ALA A 50 1.61 -1.23 1.78
N LEU A 51 1.45 -0.23 2.65
CA LEU A 51 0.60 0.93 2.35
C LEU A 51 1.21 1.82 1.28
N HIS A 52 2.54 1.95 1.21
CA HIS A 52 3.20 2.70 0.14
C HIS A 52 2.93 2.06 -1.22
N ALA A 53 3.13 0.75 -1.36
CA ALA A 53 2.80 0.02 -2.59
C ALA A 53 1.31 0.16 -2.95
N LEU A 54 0.41 0.09 -1.97
CA LEU A 54 -1.03 0.24 -2.17
C LEU A 54 -1.39 1.65 -2.66
N MET A 55 -0.81 2.69 -2.07
CA MET A 55 -1.06 4.07 -2.48
C MET A 55 -0.56 4.34 -3.90
N ASP A 56 0.61 3.81 -4.27
CA ASP A 56 1.12 3.91 -5.64
C ASP A 56 0.23 3.17 -6.65
N ALA A 57 -0.28 2.00 -6.28
CA ALA A 57 -1.26 1.29 -7.10
C ALA A 57 -2.53 2.12 -7.34
N LEU A 58 -3.07 2.74 -6.30
CA LEU A 58 -4.26 3.58 -6.36
C LEU A 58 -4.05 4.83 -7.24
N LEU A 59 -2.96 5.55 -7.00
CA LEU A 59 -2.60 6.75 -7.77
C LEU A 59 -2.32 6.41 -9.24
N GLY A 60 -1.60 5.31 -9.49
CA GLY A 60 -1.32 4.82 -10.84
C GLY A 60 -2.59 4.45 -11.59
N ALA A 61 -3.52 3.71 -10.97
CA ALA A 61 -4.82 3.38 -11.57
C ALA A 61 -5.61 4.65 -11.98
N ALA A 62 -5.58 5.68 -11.11
CA ALA A 62 -6.27 6.94 -11.36
C ALA A 62 -5.54 7.85 -12.36
N GLY A 63 -4.28 7.56 -12.72
CA GLY A 63 -3.44 8.40 -13.57
C GLY A 63 -2.97 9.68 -12.87
N LEU A 64 -2.78 9.63 -11.54
CA LEU A 64 -2.42 10.77 -10.68
C LEU A 64 -0.93 10.79 -10.26
N GLY A 65 -0.11 9.92 -10.84
CA GLY A 65 1.32 9.80 -10.52
C GLY A 65 1.59 8.82 -9.38
N ASP A 66 2.40 9.22 -8.42
CA ASP A 66 2.91 8.39 -7.33
C ASP A 66 2.92 9.13 -5.99
N ILE A 67 3.21 8.40 -4.90
CA ILE A 67 3.28 8.98 -3.54
C ILE A 67 4.43 9.96 -3.37
N GLY A 68 5.52 9.79 -4.11
CA GLY A 68 6.67 10.69 -4.04
C GLY A 68 6.35 12.11 -4.50
N ARG A 69 5.40 12.26 -5.45
CA ARG A 69 4.88 13.56 -5.89
C ARG A 69 3.88 14.15 -4.91
N LEU A 70 3.07 13.31 -4.29
CA LEU A 70 2.00 13.75 -3.37
C LEU A 70 2.54 14.04 -1.97
N PHE A 71 3.51 13.26 -1.51
CA PHE A 71 4.12 13.32 -0.18
C PHE A 71 5.66 13.33 -0.30
N PRO A 72 6.27 14.44 -0.79
CA PRO A 72 7.71 14.47 -0.98
C PRO A 72 8.47 14.19 0.32
N GLY A 73 9.42 13.25 0.30
CA GLY A 73 10.28 12.92 1.43
C GLY A 73 11.18 14.07 1.90
N THR A 74 11.26 15.15 1.13
CA THR A 74 11.95 16.39 1.52
C THR A 74 11.07 17.35 2.34
N ASP A 75 9.76 17.12 2.40
CA ASP A 75 8.83 17.95 3.17
C ASP A 75 8.72 17.41 4.60
N MET A 76 9.22 18.20 5.55
CA MET A 76 9.25 17.84 6.98
C MET A 76 7.88 17.56 7.59
N LYS A 77 6.79 18.03 6.98
CA LYS A 77 5.44 17.74 7.48
C LYS A 77 5.05 16.26 7.38
N PHE A 78 5.76 15.48 6.54
CA PHE A 78 5.53 14.04 6.40
C PHE A 78 6.55 13.19 7.16
N LYS A 79 7.48 13.83 7.87
CA LYS A 79 8.42 13.11 8.74
C LYS A 79 7.64 12.37 9.82
N ASP A 80 7.93 11.09 9.96
CA ASP A 80 7.27 10.16 10.90
C ASP A 80 5.73 10.11 10.74
N ALA A 81 5.21 10.47 9.56
CA ALA A 81 3.79 10.43 9.27
C ALA A 81 3.24 9.00 9.33
N ASP A 82 2.03 8.87 9.85
CA ASP A 82 1.25 7.63 9.83
C ASP A 82 0.75 7.36 8.40
N SER A 83 1.21 6.27 7.79
CA SER A 83 0.84 5.90 6.41
C SER A 83 -0.65 5.59 6.25
N MET A 84 -1.37 5.25 7.32
CA MET A 84 -2.83 5.13 7.28
C MET A 84 -3.51 6.48 7.01
N LEU A 85 -2.97 7.56 7.59
CA LEU A 85 -3.46 8.92 7.31
C LEU A 85 -3.13 9.37 5.88
N LEU A 86 -1.97 8.96 5.35
CA LEU A 86 -1.59 9.22 3.96
C LEU A 86 -2.53 8.45 3.00
N LEU A 87 -2.82 7.18 3.28
CA LEU A 87 -3.78 6.39 2.52
C LEU A 87 -5.16 7.07 2.48
N ARG A 88 -5.64 7.59 3.62
CA ARG A 88 -6.91 8.34 3.67
C ARG A 88 -6.92 9.55 2.74
N GLN A 89 -5.79 10.26 2.63
CA GLN A 89 -5.67 11.41 1.70
C GLN A 89 -5.71 10.94 0.24
N VAL A 90 -5.03 9.84 -0.09
CA VAL A 90 -5.08 9.23 -1.44
C VAL A 90 -6.50 8.82 -1.80
N VAL A 91 -7.21 8.13 -0.90
CA VAL A 91 -8.62 7.75 -1.11
C VAL A 91 -9.50 8.98 -1.36
N GLY A 92 -9.34 10.03 -0.56
CA GLY A 92 -10.06 11.29 -0.74
C GLY A 92 -9.74 11.97 -2.09
N LEU A 93 -8.50 11.84 -2.56
CA LEU A 93 -8.10 12.37 -3.88
C LEU A 93 -8.76 11.58 -5.02
N LEU A 94 -8.78 10.26 -4.96
CA LEU A 94 -9.48 9.43 -5.93
C LEU A 94 -10.98 9.80 -6.02
N GLN A 95 -11.63 9.93 -4.85
CA GLN A 95 -13.05 10.32 -4.78
C GLN A 95 -13.32 11.69 -5.41
N LYS A 96 -12.45 12.68 -5.18
CA LYS A 96 -12.54 14.00 -5.84
C LYS A 96 -12.45 13.93 -7.37
N HIS A 97 -11.74 12.92 -7.90
CA HIS A 97 -11.65 12.64 -9.33
C HIS A 97 -12.76 11.71 -9.84
N GLY A 98 -13.75 11.40 -9.02
CA GLY A 98 -14.89 10.57 -9.37
C GLY A 98 -14.60 9.06 -9.42
N TRP A 99 -13.46 8.61 -8.87
CA TRP A 99 -13.10 7.20 -8.79
C TRP A 99 -13.60 6.56 -7.52
N GLN A 100 -14.08 5.33 -7.64
CA GLN A 100 -14.40 4.43 -6.54
C GLN A 100 -13.44 3.24 -6.58
N ILE A 101 -12.95 2.83 -5.41
CA ILE A 101 -12.10 1.65 -5.30
C ILE A 101 -12.98 0.41 -5.33
N ASN A 102 -12.67 -0.53 -6.22
CA ASN A 102 -13.42 -1.77 -6.35
C ASN A 102 -12.81 -2.90 -5.50
N ASN A 103 -11.52 -3.14 -5.63
CA ASN A 103 -10.79 -4.09 -4.78
C ASN A 103 -9.30 -3.80 -4.68
N ALA A 104 -8.64 -4.45 -3.72
CA ALA A 104 -7.19 -4.44 -3.57
C ALA A 104 -6.65 -5.83 -3.20
N ASP A 105 -5.52 -6.18 -3.78
CA ASP A 105 -4.72 -7.36 -3.43
C ASP A 105 -3.29 -6.93 -3.13
N VAL A 106 -2.85 -7.19 -1.89
CA VAL A 106 -1.53 -6.78 -1.39
C VAL A 106 -0.71 -8.01 -1.06
N THR A 107 0.51 -8.07 -1.59
CA THR A 107 1.48 -9.13 -1.29
C THR A 107 2.66 -8.55 -0.54
N ILE A 108 2.95 -9.06 0.65
CA ILE A 108 4.11 -8.64 1.46
C ILE A 108 5.19 -9.71 1.35
N MET A 109 6.36 -9.34 0.89
CA MET A 109 7.54 -10.21 0.80
C MET A 109 8.43 -9.95 2.01
N ALA A 110 8.45 -10.90 2.95
CA ALA A 110 9.21 -10.83 4.19
C ALA A 110 9.76 -12.20 4.58
N GLN A 111 11.06 -12.30 4.86
CA GLN A 111 11.64 -13.54 5.35
C GLN A 111 11.23 -13.82 6.79
N ARG A 112 11.18 -12.79 7.62
CA ARG A 112 10.74 -12.77 9.03
C ARG A 112 10.17 -11.38 9.35
N PRO A 113 9.33 -11.24 10.41
CA PRO A 113 8.68 -12.30 11.19
C PRO A 113 7.57 -13.02 10.42
N LYS A 114 6.92 -14.05 11.04
CA LYS A 114 5.73 -14.69 10.48
C LYS A 114 4.55 -13.74 10.54
N LEU A 115 3.98 -13.36 9.39
CA LEU A 115 2.92 -12.37 9.27
C LEU A 115 1.49 -12.95 9.35
N ALA A 116 1.34 -14.27 9.22
CA ALA A 116 0.05 -14.93 9.19
C ALA A 116 -0.93 -14.52 10.32
N PRO A 117 -0.50 -14.33 11.59
CA PRO A 117 -1.41 -13.92 12.67
C PRO A 117 -1.99 -12.51 12.51
N TYR A 118 -1.40 -11.66 11.68
CA TYR A 118 -1.74 -10.24 11.55
C TYR A 118 -2.52 -9.91 10.28
N ILE A 119 -2.59 -10.85 9.32
CA ILE A 119 -3.16 -10.63 7.97
C ILE A 119 -4.61 -10.14 8.04
N GLU A 120 -5.43 -10.73 8.91
CA GLU A 120 -6.84 -10.34 9.02
C GLU A 120 -6.99 -8.89 9.50
N GLN A 121 -6.20 -8.48 10.50
CA GLN A 121 -6.21 -7.11 11.01
C GLN A 121 -5.68 -6.12 9.97
N MET A 122 -4.64 -6.49 9.21
CA MET A 122 -4.10 -5.68 8.11
C MET A 122 -5.17 -5.41 7.06
N ALA A 123 -5.85 -6.45 6.61
CA ALA A 123 -6.89 -6.31 5.59
C ALA A 123 -8.11 -5.52 6.10
N ALA A 124 -8.48 -5.70 7.37
CA ALA A 124 -9.55 -4.92 7.98
C ALA A 124 -9.20 -3.42 8.08
N ASN A 125 -7.95 -3.09 8.42
CA ASN A 125 -7.47 -1.72 8.46
C ASN A 125 -7.53 -1.05 7.08
N ILE A 126 -7.03 -1.73 6.05
CA ILE A 126 -7.06 -1.24 4.66
C ILE A 126 -8.51 -1.01 4.22
N ALA A 127 -9.40 -2.00 4.39
CA ALA A 127 -10.79 -1.92 3.98
C ALA A 127 -11.52 -0.71 4.63
N ARG A 128 -11.28 -0.49 5.93
CA ARG A 128 -11.82 0.66 6.67
C ARG A 128 -11.37 1.99 6.08
N GLU A 129 -10.07 2.16 5.83
CA GLU A 129 -9.54 3.42 5.28
C GLU A 129 -9.96 3.64 3.82
N MET A 130 -10.04 2.58 3.02
CA MET A 130 -10.52 2.64 1.65
C MET A 130 -12.04 2.77 1.54
N ARG A 131 -12.77 2.55 2.64
CA ARG A 131 -14.25 2.60 2.72
C ARG A 131 -14.91 1.61 1.78
N ILE A 132 -14.36 0.41 1.71
CA ILE A 132 -14.90 -0.72 0.93
C ILE A 132 -15.14 -1.92 1.83
N GLU A 133 -15.90 -2.89 1.32
CA GLU A 133 -16.17 -4.13 2.04
C GLU A 133 -14.86 -4.89 2.35
N ARG A 134 -14.79 -5.51 3.55
CA ARG A 134 -13.63 -6.32 3.96
C ARG A 134 -13.31 -7.42 2.92
N SER A 135 -14.31 -8.00 2.30
CA SER A 135 -14.19 -9.04 1.27
C SER A 135 -13.53 -8.56 -0.03
N ALA A 136 -13.48 -7.25 -0.26
CA ALA A 136 -12.84 -6.64 -1.42
C ALA A 136 -11.34 -6.39 -1.21
N VAL A 137 -10.80 -6.69 -0.02
CA VAL A 137 -9.38 -6.53 0.31
C VAL A 137 -8.77 -7.88 0.63
N ASN A 138 -7.71 -8.23 -0.09
CA ASN A 138 -6.86 -9.37 0.24
C ASN A 138 -5.48 -8.88 0.65
N VAL A 139 -4.93 -9.50 1.70
CA VAL A 139 -3.52 -9.35 2.09
C VAL A 139 -2.93 -10.74 2.22
N LYS A 140 -1.77 -10.95 1.65
CA LYS A 140 -1.02 -12.21 1.72
C LYS A 140 0.46 -11.92 1.94
N ALA A 141 1.15 -12.87 2.53
CA ALA A 141 2.59 -12.76 2.78
C ALA A 141 3.32 -13.98 2.22
N THR A 142 4.52 -13.75 1.72
CA THR A 142 5.40 -14.80 1.22
C THR A 142 6.85 -14.54 1.63
N THR A 143 7.65 -15.60 1.68
CA THR A 143 9.11 -15.48 1.73
C THR A 143 9.66 -15.44 0.30
N THR A 144 10.94 -15.16 0.16
CA THR A 144 11.66 -15.32 -1.12
C THR A 144 12.59 -16.55 -1.09
N GLU A 145 12.27 -17.54 -0.26
CA GLU A 145 13.04 -18.79 -0.14
C GLU A 145 14.55 -18.56 0.11
N LYS A 146 14.85 -17.55 0.96
CA LYS A 146 16.20 -17.08 1.29
C LYS A 146 16.96 -16.43 0.12
N LEU A 147 16.30 -16.12 -0.98
CA LEU A 147 16.89 -15.46 -2.14
C LEU A 147 16.75 -13.93 -2.04
N GLY A 148 17.73 -13.23 -2.59
CA GLY A 148 17.75 -11.78 -2.67
C GLY A 148 17.82 -11.07 -1.32
N PHE A 149 17.59 -9.75 -1.32
CA PHE A 149 17.68 -8.91 -0.12
C PHE A 149 16.61 -9.25 0.92
N VAL A 150 15.41 -9.63 0.50
CA VAL A 150 14.33 -10.10 1.39
C VAL A 150 14.77 -11.39 2.07
N GLY A 151 15.26 -12.36 1.28
CA GLY A 151 15.68 -13.66 1.79
C GLY A 151 16.88 -13.59 2.74
N ARG A 152 17.75 -12.59 2.59
CA ARG A 152 18.86 -12.30 3.50
C ARG A 152 18.43 -11.48 4.73
N GLY A 153 17.16 -11.03 4.80
CA GLY A 153 16.68 -10.22 5.92
C GLY A 153 17.20 -8.79 5.93
N GLU A 154 17.58 -8.24 4.77
CA GLU A 154 18.08 -6.87 4.65
C GLU A 154 16.95 -5.84 4.55
N GLY A 155 15.77 -6.27 4.13
CA GLY A 155 14.59 -5.44 3.93
C GLY A 155 13.35 -6.27 3.66
N MET A 156 12.24 -5.56 3.47
CA MET A 156 10.96 -6.11 3.02
C MET A 156 10.54 -5.40 1.75
N ALA A 157 9.76 -6.09 0.94
CA ALA A 157 9.11 -5.51 -0.23
C ALA A 157 7.60 -5.76 -0.16
N SER A 158 6.85 -4.94 -0.88
CA SER A 158 5.43 -5.19 -1.08
C SER A 158 5.03 -4.84 -2.51
N GLU A 159 4.08 -5.60 -3.02
CA GLU A 159 3.40 -5.33 -4.27
C GLU A 159 1.89 -5.24 -4.00
N ALA A 160 1.24 -4.29 -4.63
CA ALA A 160 -0.19 -4.13 -4.57
C ALA A 160 -0.79 -4.02 -5.96
N VAL A 161 -1.92 -4.67 -6.16
CA VAL A 161 -2.75 -4.51 -7.36
C VAL A 161 -4.14 -4.04 -6.92
N VAL A 162 -4.65 -3.02 -7.58
CA VAL A 162 -5.97 -2.47 -7.28
C VAL A 162 -6.79 -2.35 -8.54
N SER A 163 -8.11 -2.40 -8.38
CA SER A 163 -9.02 -1.95 -9.43
C SER A 163 -9.89 -0.79 -8.94
N ILE A 164 -10.16 0.14 -9.83
CA ILE A 164 -11.02 1.30 -9.58
C ILE A 164 -12.05 1.40 -10.69
N ILE A 165 -13.21 1.95 -10.35
CA ILE A 165 -14.33 2.12 -11.28
C ILE A 165 -14.85 3.56 -11.22
N ARG A 166 -15.44 3.98 -12.32
CA ARG A 166 -16.17 5.24 -12.40
C ARG A 166 -17.38 5.05 -13.32
N GLY A 167 -18.58 5.30 -12.79
CA GLY A 167 -19.85 5.28 -13.53
C GLY A 167 -20.14 6.61 -14.21
#